data_a7e02fbd6c5bd0e6f29bafb6f950b2f8
#
_entry.id   a7e02fbd6c5bd0e6f29bafb6f950b2f8
#
_cell.length_a   1.000
_cell.length_b   1.000
_cell.length_c   1.000
_cell.angle_alpha   90.00
_cell.angle_beta   90.00
_cell.angle_gamma   90.00
#
_symmetry.space_group_name_H-M   'P 1'
#
loop_
_entity.id
_entity.type
_entity.pdbx_description
1 polymer ?
#
loop_
_entity_poly.entity_id
_entity_poly.type
_entity_poly.pdbx_seq_one_letter_code
_entity_poly.pdbx_strand_id
1 'polypeptide(L)'
;MDSNMLVLTFGEIMMRLSPKNHQRIEQATEFDVRYGGAEANVALSVSYQGGNAAFTSVVPSNRLGNCALRTLTAYGVDTSRVVREGDRLGAYVFEPGASVRGNGCVYDRKYSAINLARHDVLDWDTILDGAGIFYFSGVTPAISDEIATACKDALAACRERGIVTVCDVNYRGKMWSPVKSQQVMRELLPLVDIVIANDEDAPAGLGMTCVSGSLKNGIAERGDYVEMARQICAEYGCKQVLSVIRDIESVEDSRWMGMLYSAANDDLLTGAQAANEHWFSPIYNMHVLEGVAAGDAFSGAYLHALTFGMTGQDAIDYAIAGSVLKLTVPGDSNLVTADEIAAVAASAGGGTPVAR
;
A
#
# COMPACT_ATOMS: atom_id res chain seq x y z
N MET A 1 -15.31 12.86 13.08
CA MET A 1 -15.19 12.67 11.64
C MET A 1 -16.25 11.73 11.15
N ASP A 2 -16.57 11.83 9.87
CA ASP A 2 -17.60 10.96 9.32
C ASP A 2 -16.98 9.58 9.07
N SER A 3 -17.31 8.57 9.89
CA SER A 3 -16.91 7.17 9.72
C SER A 3 -17.31 6.59 8.35
N ASN A 4 -17.94 7.40 7.50
CA ASN A 4 -18.42 7.07 6.18
C ASN A 4 -17.53 7.64 5.05
N MET A 5 -16.37 8.23 5.37
CA MET A 5 -15.46 8.79 4.37
C MET A 5 -14.99 7.68 3.42
N LEU A 6 -15.21 7.87 2.12
CA LEU A 6 -14.84 6.89 1.09
C LEU A 6 -13.34 6.97 0.79
N VAL A 7 -12.66 5.83 0.95
CA VAL A 7 -11.29 5.61 0.48
C VAL A 7 -11.36 4.97 -0.91
N LEU A 8 -10.96 5.72 -1.93
CA LEU A 8 -10.87 5.23 -3.31
C LEU A 8 -9.42 4.87 -3.63
N THR A 9 -9.20 3.66 -4.14
CA THR A 9 -7.87 3.21 -4.56
C THR A 9 -7.81 2.95 -6.07
N PHE A 10 -6.67 3.25 -6.70
CA PHE A 10 -6.45 3.08 -8.14
C PHE A 10 -5.20 2.26 -8.44
N GLY A 11 -5.34 1.13 -9.11
CA GLY A 11 -4.22 0.28 -9.50
C GLY A 11 -4.60 -0.99 -10.24
N GLU A 12 -3.68 -1.94 -10.34
CA GLU A 12 -3.91 -3.23 -11.02
C GLU A 12 -4.28 -4.32 -10.01
N ILE A 13 -5.31 -5.10 -10.34
CA ILE A 13 -5.58 -6.38 -9.68
C ILE A 13 -5.16 -7.52 -10.61
N MET A 14 -4.39 -8.48 -10.08
CA MET A 14 -3.82 -9.60 -10.83
C MET A 14 -4.26 -10.94 -10.26
N MET A 15 -4.23 -11.97 -11.10
CA MET A 15 -4.33 -13.35 -10.66
C MET A 15 -2.97 -13.81 -10.12
N ARG A 16 -2.93 -14.24 -8.85
CA ARG A 16 -1.78 -14.86 -8.22
C ARG A 16 -1.90 -16.37 -8.25
N LEU A 17 -0.83 -17.03 -8.68
CA LEU A 17 -0.65 -18.47 -8.59
C LEU A 17 0.48 -18.79 -7.59
N SER A 18 0.23 -19.62 -6.60
CA SER A 18 1.26 -20.02 -5.63
C SER A 18 1.36 -21.53 -5.54
N PRO A 19 2.58 -22.11 -5.67
CA PRO A 19 2.79 -23.52 -5.37
C PRO A 19 2.38 -23.82 -3.92
N LYS A 20 1.82 -25.00 -3.69
CA LYS A 20 1.48 -25.44 -2.33
C LYS A 20 2.73 -25.90 -1.56
N ASN A 21 2.63 -25.83 -0.22
CA ASN A 21 3.61 -26.45 0.69
C ASN A 21 5.07 -26.01 0.45
N HIS A 22 5.32 -24.73 0.13
CA HIS A 22 6.65 -24.18 -0.16
C HIS A 22 7.43 -24.90 -1.27
N GLN A 23 6.71 -25.58 -2.18
CA GLN A 23 7.33 -26.19 -3.36
C GLN A 23 7.96 -25.11 -4.25
N ARG A 24 8.98 -25.50 -5.00
CA ARG A 24 9.48 -24.71 -6.13
C ARG A 24 8.46 -24.70 -7.26
N ILE A 25 8.48 -23.66 -8.08
CA ILE A 25 7.63 -23.58 -9.28
C ILE A 25 7.80 -24.81 -10.16
N GLU A 26 9.05 -25.28 -10.33
CA GLU A 26 9.40 -26.44 -11.15
C GLU A 26 8.91 -27.78 -10.57
N GLN A 27 8.57 -27.83 -9.29
CA GLN A 27 8.04 -29.03 -8.63
C GLN A 27 6.50 -29.06 -8.63
N ALA A 28 5.88 -27.88 -8.85
CA ALA A 28 4.45 -27.72 -8.65
C ALA A 28 3.65 -28.41 -9.76
N THR A 29 2.69 -29.25 -9.38
CA THR A 29 1.68 -29.85 -10.27
C THR A 29 0.31 -29.19 -10.09
N GLU A 30 0.15 -28.34 -9.07
CA GLU A 30 -1.05 -27.56 -8.77
C GLU A 30 -0.67 -26.24 -8.13
N PHE A 31 -1.54 -25.24 -8.26
CA PHE A 31 -1.37 -23.91 -7.69
C PHE A 31 -2.62 -23.48 -6.94
N ASP A 32 -2.44 -22.79 -5.81
CA ASP A 32 -3.49 -22.00 -5.20
C ASP A 32 -3.69 -20.74 -6.02
N VAL A 33 -4.94 -20.42 -6.34
CA VAL A 33 -5.33 -19.25 -7.11
C VAL A 33 -5.89 -18.19 -6.16
N ARG A 34 -5.30 -17.00 -6.18
CA ARG A 34 -5.75 -15.81 -5.44
C ARG A 34 -5.76 -14.61 -6.36
N TYR A 35 -6.37 -13.51 -5.92
CA TYR A 35 -6.39 -12.26 -6.66
C TYR A 35 -5.95 -11.14 -5.71
N GLY A 36 -5.02 -10.30 -6.18
CA GLY A 36 -4.46 -9.20 -5.38
C GLY A 36 -3.69 -8.21 -6.24
N GLY A 37 -3.32 -7.13 -5.62
CA GLY A 37 -2.56 -6.02 -6.16
C GLY A 37 -2.48 -4.95 -5.08
N ALA A 38 -1.44 -4.12 -5.03
CA ALA A 38 -1.19 -3.22 -3.91
C ALA A 38 -2.44 -2.41 -3.52
N GLU A 39 -3.05 -1.73 -4.46
CA GLU A 39 -4.20 -0.86 -4.24
C GLU A 39 -5.49 -1.64 -3.96
N ALA A 40 -5.65 -2.81 -4.60
CA ALA A 40 -6.76 -3.72 -4.33
C ALA A 40 -6.67 -4.29 -2.91
N ASN A 41 -5.47 -4.63 -2.44
CA ASN A 41 -5.22 -5.10 -1.09
C ASN A 41 -5.51 -4.02 -0.04
N VAL A 42 -5.14 -2.75 -0.34
CA VAL A 42 -5.45 -1.59 0.52
C VAL A 42 -6.96 -1.38 0.63
N ALA A 43 -7.69 -1.37 -0.49
CA ALA A 43 -9.15 -1.23 -0.48
C ALA A 43 -9.82 -2.34 0.34
N LEU A 44 -9.38 -3.60 0.13
CA LEU A 44 -9.89 -4.74 0.88
C LEU A 44 -9.59 -4.61 2.38
N SER A 45 -8.36 -4.19 2.75
CA SER A 45 -7.97 -3.98 4.14
C SER A 45 -8.85 -2.94 4.83
N VAL A 46 -9.09 -1.79 4.20
CA VAL A 46 -10.00 -0.75 4.72
C VAL A 46 -11.42 -1.28 4.89
N SER A 47 -11.95 -1.95 3.86
CA SER A 47 -13.32 -2.48 3.89
C SER A 47 -13.51 -3.56 4.93
N TYR A 48 -12.56 -4.49 5.07
CA TYR A 48 -12.64 -5.59 6.04
C TYR A 48 -12.59 -5.11 7.50
N GLN A 49 -11.97 -3.96 7.75
CA GLN A 49 -11.96 -3.26 9.02
C GLN A 49 -13.27 -2.48 9.28
N GLY A 50 -14.23 -2.49 8.36
CA GLY A 50 -15.51 -1.79 8.48
C GLY A 50 -15.50 -0.35 7.95
N GLY A 51 -14.44 0.07 7.24
CA GLY A 51 -14.37 1.34 6.53
C GLY A 51 -15.08 1.28 5.18
N ASN A 52 -15.36 2.45 4.59
CA ASN A 52 -15.95 2.57 3.26
C ASN A 52 -14.84 2.62 2.21
N ALA A 53 -14.78 1.64 1.32
CA ALA A 53 -13.71 1.53 0.33
C ALA A 53 -14.24 1.23 -1.08
N ALA A 54 -13.65 1.89 -2.08
CA ALA A 54 -13.85 1.60 -3.49
C ALA A 54 -12.50 1.34 -4.17
N PHE A 55 -12.55 0.53 -5.21
CA PHE A 55 -11.40 0.24 -6.07
C PHE A 55 -11.74 0.59 -7.51
N THR A 56 -10.81 1.27 -8.20
CA THR A 56 -10.88 1.53 -9.63
C THR A 56 -9.67 0.99 -10.37
N SER A 57 -9.89 0.57 -11.60
CA SER A 57 -8.91 -0.06 -12.48
C SER A 57 -9.49 -0.20 -13.89
N VAL A 58 -8.69 -0.77 -14.80
CA VAL A 58 -9.19 -1.30 -16.08
C VAL A 58 -9.06 -2.82 -16.06
N VAL A 59 -10.18 -3.54 -16.09
CA VAL A 59 -10.24 -5.00 -15.90
C VAL A 59 -11.01 -5.65 -17.05
N PRO A 60 -10.51 -6.78 -17.63
CA PRO A 60 -11.15 -7.38 -18.80
C PRO A 60 -12.57 -7.89 -18.50
N SER A 61 -13.47 -7.80 -19.51
CA SER A 61 -14.86 -8.28 -19.45
C SER A 61 -14.97 -9.79 -19.68
N ASN A 62 -14.13 -10.58 -18.99
CA ASN A 62 -14.11 -12.03 -19.07
C ASN A 62 -14.24 -12.69 -17.69
N ARG A 63 -14.24 -14.03 -17.64
CA ARG A 63 -14.40 -14.81 -16.39
C ARG A 63 -13.30 -14.53 -15.37
N LEU A 64 -12.05 -14.32 -15.79
CA LEU A 64 -10.95 -14.03 -14.87
C LEU A 64 -11.10 -12.64 -14.25
N GLY A 65 -11.44 -11.63 -15.07
CA GLY A 65 -11.76 -10.30 -14.56
C GLY A 65 -12.94 -10.32 -13.57
N ASN A 66 -13.98 -11.14 -13.85
CA ASN A 66 -15.10 -11.31 -12.92
C ASN A 66 -14.66 -11.97 -11.60
N CYS A 67 -13.77 -12.95 -11.65
CA CYS A 67 -13.22 -13.57 -10.42
C CYS A 67 -12.42 -12.56 -9.60
N ALA A 68 -11.59 -11.74 -10.25
CA ALA A 68 -10.82 -10.69 -9.57
C ALA A 68 -11.73 -9.70 -8.83
N LEU A 69 -12.74 -9.14 -9.50
CA LEU A 69 -13.68 -8.20 -8.88
C LEU A 69 -14.53 -8.87 -7.79
N ARG A 70 -14.97 -10.12 -8.01
CA ARG A 70 -15.70 -10.88 -6.99
C ARG A 70 -14.90 -11.04 -5.70
N THR A 71 -13.57 -11.18 -5.78
CA THR A 71 -12.73 -11.25 -4.58
C THR A 71 -12.85 -9.98 -3.74
N LEU A 72 -12.89 -8.81 -4.37
CA LEU A 72 -13.05 -7.53 -3.67
C LEU A 72 -14.48 -7.34 -3.14
N THR A 73 -15.49 -7.57 -3.98
CA THR A 73 -16.89 -7.38 -3.58
C THR A 73 -17.33 -8.35 -2.49
N ALA A 74 -16.75 -9.55 -2.40
CA ALA A 74 -17.03 -10.51 -1.33
C ALA A 74 -16.65 -9.97 0.06
N TYR A 75 -15.74 -9.00 0.12
CA TYR A 75 -15.30 -8.32 1.34
C TYR A 75 -15.77 -6.86 1.43
N GLY A 76 -16.80 -6.48 0.66
CA GLY A 76 -17.48 -5.21 0.79
C GLY A 76 -16.87 -4.03 0.01
N VAL A 77 -15.82 -4.25 -0.78
CA VAL A 77 -15.23 -3.17 -1.61
C VAL A 77 -16.16 -2.85 -2.78
N ASP A 78 -16.48 -1.56 -2.97
CA ASP A 78 -17.20 -1.09 -4.16
C ASP A 78 -16.29 -1.15 -5.39
N THR A 79 -16.71 -1.91 -6.40
CA THR A 79 -16.02 -2.05 -7.69
C THR A 79 -16.82 -1.46 -8.86
N SER A 80 -17.88 -0.70 -8.59
CA SER A 80 -18.76 -0.11 -9.62
C SER A 80 -18.04 0.88 -10.54
N ARG A 81 -16.91 1.43 -10.06
CA ARG A 81 -16.06 2.42 -10.75
C ARG A 81 -14.96 1.79 -11.61
N VAL A 82 -14.93 0.46 -11.73
CA VAL A 82 -13.95 -0.27 -12.54
C VAL A 82 -14.37 -0.22 -14.02
N VAL A 83 -13.46 0.25 -14.87
CA VAL A 83 -13.63 0.21 -16.32
C VAL A 83 -13.48 -1.23 -16.81
N ARG A 84 -14.43 -1.69 -17.62
CA ARG A 84 -14.48 -3.07 -18.14
C ARG A 84 -14.08 -3.09 -19.62
N GLU A 85 -12.76 -3.22 -19.87
CA GLU A 85 -12.17 -3.16 -21.19
C GLU A 85 -10.98 -4.10 -21.32
N GLY A 86 -10.59 -4.45 -22.56
CA GLY A 86 -9.45 -5.33 -22.85
C GLY A 86 -9.77 -6.81 -22.64
N ASP A 87 -8.80 -7.67 -22.98
CA ASP A 87 -8.99 -9.11 -23.06
C ASP A 87 -8.24 -9.89 -21.97
N ARG A 88 -7.21 -9.27 -21.34
CA ARG A 88 -6.30 -9.99 -20.48
C ARG A 88 -6.23 -9.43 -19.06
N LEU A 89 -6.40 -10.30 -18.07
CA LEU A 89 -6.03 -10.02 -16.68
C LEU A 89 -4.54 -10.32 -16.48
N GLY A 90 -3.80 -9.39 -15.85
CA GLY A 90 -2.43 -9.64 -15.43
C GLY A 90 -2.34 -10.82 -14.44
N ALA A 91 -1.20 -11.52 -14.46
CA ALA A 91 -0.95 -12.63 -13.54
C ALA A 91 0.48 -12.58 -12.99
N TYR A 92 0.70 -13.26 -11.88
CA TYR A 92 2.03 -13.55 -11.37
C TYR A 92 2.07 -14.87 -10.63
N VAL A 93 3.23 -15.51 -10.66
CA VAL A 93 3.49 -16.72 -9.88
C VAL A 93 4.36 -16.30 -8.70
N PHE A 94 3.89 -16.57 -7.49
CA PHE A 94 4.59 -16.29 -6.24
C PHE A 94 5.07 -17.59 -5.61
N GLU A 95 6.38 -17.75 -5.51
CA GLU A 95 7.03 -18.86 -4.81
C GLU A 95 7.34 -18.46 -3.39
N PRO A 96 6.67 -19.02 -2.38
CA PRO A 96 7.00 -18.75 -0.99
C PRO A 96 8.42 -19.21 -0.64
N GLY A 97 9.17 -18.33 0.03
CA GLY A 97 10.47 -18.65 0.59
C GLY A 97 10.38 -19.61 1.78
N ALA A 98 11.54 -19.98 2.31
CA ALA A 98 11.68 -20.69 3.57
C ALA A 98 13.08 -20.50 4.12
N SER A 99 13.22 -20.15 5.39
CA SER A 99 14.50 -19.91 6.07
C SER A 99 15.38 -18.91 5.30
N VAL A 100 16.52 -19.32 4.82
CA VAL A 100 17.47 -18.50 4.04
C VAL A 100 17.09 -18.34 2.56
N ARG A 101 16.10 -19.09 2.09
CA ARG A 101 15.60 -18.99 0.73
C ARG A 101 14.55 -17.91 0.61
N GLY A 102 14.88 -16.81 -0.05
CA GLY A 102 13.96 -15.70 -0.29
C GLY A 102 12.73 -16.07 -1.12
N ASN A 103 11.71 -15.24 -1.08
CA ASN A 103 10.53 -15.36 -1.93
C ASN A 103 10.89 -15.14 -3.40
N GLY A 104 10.26 -15.90 -4.30
CA GLY A 104 10.36 -15.76 -5.75
C GLY A 104 9.09 -15.14 -6.34
N CYS A 105 9.24 -14.33 -7.39
CA CYS A 105 8.10 -13.80 -8.11
C CYS A 105 8.38 -13.73 -9.62
N VAL A 106 7.50 -14.35 -10.42
CA VAL A 106 7.52 -14.29 -11.88
C VAL A 106 6.25 -13.58 -12.34
N TYR A 107 6.42 -12.43 -13.01
CA TYR A 107 5.30 -11.63 -13.51
C TYR A 107 4.95 -11.99 -14.95
N ASP A 108 3.67 -12.16 -15.21
CA ASP A 108 3.04 -12.27 -16.52
C ASP A 108 1.93 -11.23 -16.65
N ARG A 109 2.32 -9.93 -16.64
CA ARG A 109 1.39 -8.79 -16.61
C ARG A 109 1.48 -7.87 -17.85
N LYS A 110 2.41 -8.11 -18.77
CA LYS A 110 2.46 -7.36 -20.03
C LYS A 110 1.17 -7.54 -20.82
N TYR A 111 0.71 -6.47 -21.45
CA TYR A 111 -0.50 -6.47 -22.26
C TYR A 111 -1.78 -6.83 -21.47
N SER A 112 -1.78 -6.65 -20.15
CA SER A 112 -3.02 -6.69 -19.37
C SER A 112 -3.95 -5.53 -19.77
N ALA A 113 -5.21 -5.64 -19.43
CA ALA A 113 -6.21 -4.61 -19.76
C ALA A 113 -5.76 -3.22 -19.32
N ILE A 114 -5.31 -3.05 -18.08
CA ILE A 114 -4.80 -1.77 -17.59
C ILE A 114 -3.48 -1.36 -18.24
N ASN A 115 -2.59 -2.33 -18.59
CA ASN A 115 -1.32 -2.00 -19.25
C ASN A 115 -1.50 -1.39 -20.64
N LEU A 116 -2.57 -1.78 -21.35
CA LEU A 116 -2.91 -1.28 -22.68
C LEU A 116 -3.92 -0.13 -22.66
N ALA A 117 -4.51 0.16 -21.51
CA ALA A 117 -5.51 1.20 -21.38
C ALA A 117 -4.93 2.59 -21.65
N ARG A 118 -5.73 3.44 -22.27
CA ARG A 118 -5.44 4.86 -22.41
C ARG A 118 -5.89 5.60 -21.15
N HIS A 119 -5.24 6.73 -20.83
CA HIS A 119 -5.60 7.53 -19.65
C HIS A 119 -7.03 8.05 -19.72
N ASP A 120 -7.55 8.37 -20.93
CA ASP A 120 -8.85 8.99 -21.16
C ASP A 120 -10.06 8.05 -21.01
N VAL A 121 -9.84 6.73 -20.82
CA VAL A 121 -10.95 5.80 -20.50
C VAL A 121 -11.38 5.90 -19.03
N LEU A 122 -10.57 6.57 -18.18
CA LEU A 122 -10.85 6.80 -16.77
C LEU A 122 -11.51 8.17 -16.59
N ASP A 123 -12.83 8.17 -16.47
CA ASP A 123 -13.61 9.40 -16.18
C ASP A 123 -13.48 9.77 -14.70
N TRP A 124 -12.46 10.59 -14.38
CA TRP A 124 -12.17 11.00 -13.02
C TRP A 124 -13.28 11.82 -12.38
N ASP A 125 -14.14 12.47 -13.15
CA ASP A 125 -15.28 13.19 -12.60
C ASP A 125 -16.29 12.24 -11.95
N THR A 126 -16.57 11.14 -12.62
CA THR A 126 -17.44 10.08 -12.09
C THR A 126 -16.71 9.21 -11.06
N ILE A 127 -15.45 8.84 -11.31
CA ILE A 127 -14.68 7.94 -10.46
C ILE A 127 -14.43 8.53 -9.06
N LEU A 128 -14.16 9.84 -8.96
CA LEU A 128 -13.86 10.52 -7.69
C LEU A 128 -15.11 11.00 -6.94
N ASP A 129 -16.32 10.79 -7.48
CA ASP A 129 -17.53 11.27 -6.82
C ASP A 129 -17.69 10.68 -5.42
N GLY A 130 -17.84 11.55 -4.41
CA GLY A 130 -17.98 11.18 -3.01
C GLY A 130 -16.70 10.64 -2.34
N ALA A 131 -15.55 10.59 -3.02
CA ALA A 131 -14.29 10.20 -2.40
C ALA A 131 -13.77 11.29 -1.45
N GLY A 132 -13.31 10.88 -0.26
CA GLY A 132 -12.62 11.74 0.69
C GLY A 132 -11.11 11.52 0.69
N ILE A 133 -10.68 10.31 0.35
CA ILE A 133 -9.25 9.93 0.22
C ILE A 133 -9.06 9.20 -1.11
N PHE A 134 -8.00 9.56 -1.83
CA PHE A 134 -7.53 8.87 -3.02
C PHE A 134 -6.16 8.25 -2.78
N TYR A 135 -6.03 6.94 -2.98
CA TYR A 135 -4.80 6.20 -2.77
C TYR A 135 -4.32 5.52 -4.05
N PHE A 136 -3.04 5.62 -4.33
CA PHE A 136 -2.32 4.83 -5.35
C PHE A 136 -0.91 4.49 -4.85
N SER A 137 -0.24 3.56 -5.52
CA SER A 137 1.18 3.28 -5.26
C SER A 137 2.03 3.56 -6.49
N GLY A 138 3.35 3.66 -6.33
CA GLY A 138 4.30 3.80 -7.45
C GLY A 138 4.32 2.61 -8.41
N VAL A 139 3.67 1.49 -8.04
CA VAL A 139 3.42 0.37 -8.97
C VAL A 139 2.48 0.80 -10.10
N THR A 140 1.48 1.62 -9.80
CA THR A 140 0.47 2.03 -10.78
C THR A 140 1.04 2.88 -11.92
N PRO A 141 1.74 4.00 -11.69
CA PRO A 141 2.35 4.76 -12.79
C PRO A 141 3.48 4.00 -13.51
N ALA A 142 4.03 2.93 -12.89
CA ALA A 142 5.03 2.07 -13.53
C ALA A 142 4.45 1.09 -14.56
N ILE A 143 3.11 0.96 -14.64
CA ILE A 143 2.43 0.04 -15.58
C ILE A 143 2.64 0.50 -17.03
N SER A 144 2.43 1.78 -17.32
CA SER A 144 2.64 2.39 -18.65
C SER A 144 2.66 3.93 -18.54
N ASP A 145 3.14 4.62 -19.58
CA ASP A 145 3.11 6.09 -19.64
C ASP A 145 1.67 6.64 -19.64
N GLU A 146 0.73 5.93 -20.25
CA GLU A 146 -0.71 6.26 -20.21
C GLU A 146 -1.25 6.21 -18.77
N ILE A 147 -0.89 5.18 -18.00
CA ILE A 147 -1.35 5.06 -16.62
C ILE A 147 -0.62 6.06 -15.69
N ALA A 148 0.63 6.42 -15.99
CA ALA A 148 1.30 7.53 -15.29
C ALA A 148 0.57 8.86 -15.53
N THR A 149 0.10 9.11 -16.77
CA THR A 149 -0.76 10.25 -17.10
C THR A 149 -2.08 10.20 -16.35
N ALA A 150 -2.75 9.03 -16.31
CA ALA A 150 -3.99 8.84 -15.56
C ALA A 150 -3.82 9.15 -14.05
N CYS A 151 -2.70 8.76 -13.44
CA CYS A 151 -2.38 9.14 -12.06
C CYS A 151 -2.28 10.66 -11.88
N LYS A 152 -1.64 11.35 -12.82
CA LYS A 152 -1.50 12.81 -12.78
C LYS A 152 -2.85 13.51 -12.93
N ASP A 153 -3.69 13.03 -13.84
CA ASP A 153 -5.05 13.54 -14.07
C ASP A 153 -5.92 13.35 -12.80
N ALA A 154 -5.86 12.16 -12.18
CA ALA A 154 -6.54 11.87 -10.93
C ALA A 154 -6.12 12.82 -9.81
N LEU A 155 -4.81 13.02 -9.62
CA LEU A 155 -4.27 13.90 -8.58
C LEU A 155 -4.67 15.37 -8.80
N ALA A 156 -4.68 15.84 -10.04
CA ALA A 156 -5.15 17.19 -10.38
C ALA A 156 -6.64 17.35 -10.03
N ALA A 157 -7.48 16.37 -10.40
CA ALA A 157 -8.89 16.36 -10.07
C ALA A 157 -9.16 16.24 -8.57
N CYS A 158 -8.35 15.48 -7.82
CA CYS A 158 -8.42 15.40 -6.36
C CYS A 158 -8.15 16.76 -5.71
N ARG A 159 -7.11 17.46 -6.17
CA ARG A 159 -6.75 18.80 -5.65
C ARG A 159 -7.88 19.81 -5.83
N GLU A 160 -8.53 19.82 -6.99
CA GLU A 160 -9.68 20.71 -7.26
C GLU A 160 -10.87 20.41 -6.33
N ARG A 161 -11.01 19.16 -5.86
CA ARG A 161 -12.12 18.73 -5.00
C ARG A 161 -11.77 18.71 -3.51
N GLY A 162 -10.51 19.01 -3.13
CA GLY A 162 -10.06 18.90 -1.74
C GLY A 162 -10.04 17.47 -1.21
N ILE A 163 -9.84 16.48 -2.08
CA ILE A 163 -9.69 15.07 -1.72
C ILE A 163 -8.26 14.85 -1.23
N VAL A 164 -8.08 14.23 -0.07
CA VAL A 164 -6.77 13.88 0.48
C VAL A 164 -6.10 12.83 -0.39
N THR A 165 -4.86 13.08 -0.80
CA THR A 165 -4.11 12.21 -1.71
C THR A 165 -3.00 11.46 -0.99
N VAL A 166 -2.89 10.15 -1.26
CA VAL A 166 -1.93 9.25 -0.60
C VAL A 166 -1.17 8.43 -1.64
N CYS A 167 0.14 8.40 -1.54
CA CYS A 167 1.02 7.60 -2.41
C CYS A 167 1.97 6.74 -1.59
N ASP A 168 1.92 5.42 -1.78
CA ASP A 168 3.01 4.53 -1.38
C ASP A 168 4.03 4.47 -2.53
N VAL A 169 5.25 4.94 -2.30
CA VAL A 169 6.31 4.98 -3.34
C VAL A 169 6.57 3.60 -3.92
N ASN A 170 6.59 2.57 -3.09
CA ASN A 170 6.53 1.15 -3.46
C ASN A 170 7.37 0.80 -4.69
N TYR A 171 8.63 1.24 -4.73
CA TYR A 171 9.52 1.08 -5.89
C TYR A 171 9.69 -0.39 -6.28
N ARG A 172 9.55 -0.66 -7.57
CA ARG A 172 9.72 -2.01 -8.13
C ARG A 172 10.69 -2.00 -9.32
N GLY A 173 11.96 -2.33 -9.06
CA GLY A 173 13.01 -2.36 -10.08
C GLY A 173 12.78 -3.31 -11.26
N LYS A 174 11.82 -4.25 -11.15
CA LYS A 174 11.37 -5.11 -12.27
C LYS A 174 10.41 -4.41 -13.24
N MET A 175 9.84 -3.27 -12.87
CA MET A 175 8.87 -2.53 -13.68
C MET A 175 9.50 -1.34 -14.40
N TRP A 176 10.33 -0.58 -13.70
CA TRP A 176 10.98 0.61 -14.22
C TRP A 176 12.38 0.83 -13.63
N SER A 177 13.19 1.63 -14.31
CA SER A 177 14.51 2.01 -13.80
C SER A 177 14.39 3.08 -12.70
N PRO A 178 15.39 3.23 -11.82
CA PRO A 178 15.43 4.35 -10.86
C PRO A 178 15.27 5.72 -11.53
N VAL A 179 15.92 5.94 -12.67
CA VAL A 179 15.84 7.21 -13.41
C VAL A 179 14.39 7.51 -13.85
N LYS A 180 13.68 6.51 -14.41
CA LYS A 180 12.28 6.68 -14.82
C LYS A 180 11.37 6.91 -13.62
N SER A 181 11.56 6.14 -12.53
CA SER A 181 10.81 6.32 -11.29
C SER A 181 10.96 7.74 -10.75
N GLN A 182 12.20 8.20 -10.57
CA GLN A 182 12.49 9.54 -10.07
C GLN A 182 11.90 10.65 -10.93
N GLN A 183 11.92 10.48 -12.26
CA GLN A 183 11.32 11.43 -13.18
C GLN A 183 9.81 11.53 -12.96
N VAL A 184 9.10 10.40 -12.95
CA VAL A 184 7.64 10.35 -12.80
C VAL A 184 7.21 10.81 -11.41
N MET A 185 7.90 10.33 -10.37
CA MET A 185 7.53 10.68 -8.99
C MET A 185 7.74 12.17 -8.70
N ARG A 186 8.74 12.84 -9.31
CA ARG A 186 8.89 14.31 -9.21
C ARG A 186 7.71 15.09 -9.79
N GLU A 187 6.98 14.51 -10.74
CA GLU A 187 5.78 15.14 -11.29
C GLU A 187 4.53 14.87 -10.45
N LEU A 188 4.44 13.70 -9.80
CA LEU A 188 3.26 13.28 -9.05
C LEU A 188 3.27 13.73 -7.60
N LEU A 189 4.39 13.57 -6.87
CA LEU A 189 4.46 13.80 -5.43
C LEU A 189 4.15 15.25 -4.98
N PRO A 190 4.42 16.31 -5.77
CA PRO A 190 3.96 17.66 -5.41
C PRO A 190 2.42 17.83 -5.33
N LEU A 191 1.67 16.82 -5.78
CA LEU A 191 0.21 16.76 -5.71
C LEU A 191 -0.29 15.80 -4.62
N VAL A 192 0.62 15.25 -3.80
CA VAL A 192 0.34 14.22 -2.79
C VAL A 192 0.45 14.79 -1.38
N ASP A 193 -0.56 14.55 -0.55
CA ASP A 193 -0.59 14.99 0.86
C ASP A 193 0.17 14.06 1.79
N ILE A 194 0.05 12.74 1.57
CA ILE A 194 0.67 11.71 2.42
C ILE A 194 1.53 10.79 1.56
N VAL A 195 2.80 10.64 1.94
CA VAL A 195 3.74 9.74 1.26
C VAL A 195 4.08 8.56 2.18
N ILE A 196 4.04 7.34 1.66
CA ILE A 196 4.56 6.16 2.34
C ILE A 196 5.84 5.78 1.61
N ALA A 197 6.97 5.73 2.33
CA ALA A 197 8.27 5.44 1.75
C ALA A 197 9.14 4.66 2.74
N ASN A 198 9.82 3.64 2.24
CA ASN A 198 10.72 2.80 3.01
C ASN A 198 12.18 2.99 2.56
N ASP A 199 13.08 2.27 3.18
CA ASP A 199 14.53 2.34 2.96
C ASP A 199 14.97 2.05 1.50
N GLU A 200 14.24 1.22 0.78
CA GLU A 200 14.50 0.95 -0.64
C GLU A 200 13.90 2.03 -1.56
N ASP A 201 12.79 2.64 -1.13
CA ASP A 201 12.01 3.57 -1.94
C ASP A 201 12.72 4.94 -2.09
N ALA A 202 13.29 5.46 -1.01
CA ALA A 202 13.90 6.78 -1.02
C ALA A 202 15.11 6.87 -1.97
N PRO A 203 16.12 6.00 -1.93
CA PRO A 203 17.24 6.10 -2.84
C PRO A 203 16.90 5.67 -4.27
N ALA A 204 16.18 4.57 -4.46
CA ALA A 204 15.88 4.05 -5.79
C ALA A 204 14.70 4.77 -6.45
N GLY A 205 13.61 4.94 -5.72
CA GLY A 205 12.36 5.51 -6.22
C GLY A 205 12.40 7.03 -6.36
N LEU A 206 13.00 7.73 -5.39
CA LEU A 206 13.01 9.19 -5.31
C LEU A 206 14.38 9.83 -5.58
N GLY A 207 15.48 9.06 -5.55
CA GLY A 207 16.84 9.59 -5.73
C GLY A 207 17.37 10.34 -4.50
N MET A 208 16.81 10.09 -3.33
CA MET A 208 17.20 10.72 -2.08
C MET A 208 18.27 9.90 -1.36
N THR A 209 19.27 10.57 -0.80
CA THR A 209 20.27 9.94 0.06
C THR A 209 19.94 10.26 1.51
N CYS A 210 19.94 9.22 2.36
CA CYS A 210 19.78 9.43 3.79
C CYS A 210 21.07 10.02 4.41
N VAL A 211 20.95 10.60 5.59
CA VAL A 211 22.07 11.24 6.30
C VAL A 211 23.23 10.27 6.52
N SER A 212 22.96 9.02 6.88
CA SER A 212 23.97 7.96 7.04
C SER A 212 24.38 7.29 5.70
N GLY A 213 23.72 7.61 4.60
CA GLY A 213 23.90 6.95 3.31
C GLY A 213 23.39 5.51 3.23
N SER A 214 22.79 5.00 4.28
CA SER A 214 22.24 3.64 4.34
C SER A 214 21.14 3.51 5.39
N LEU A 215 19.99 2.99 5.00
CA LEU A 215 18.88 2.62 5.89
C LEU A 215 18.91 1.10 6.24
N LYS A 216 20.08 0.47 6.21
CA LYS A 216 20.21 -0.99 6.37
C LYS A 216 20.06 -1.49 7.79
N ASN A 217 20.28 -0.64 8.81
CA ASN A 217 20.22 -1.03 10.21
C ASN A 217 18.82 -0.80 10.83
N GLY A 218 17.83 -0.58 9.99
CA GLY A 218 16.43 -0.59 10.35
C GLY A 218 16.11 0.13 11.66
N ILE A 219 15.70 -0.64 12.65
CA ILE A 219 15.21 -0.15 13.94
C ILE A 219 16.29 0.60 14.74
N ALA A 220 17.55 0.20 14.63
CA ALA A 220 18.65 0.86 15.36
C ALA A 220 18.89 2.28 14.83
N GLU A 221 18.73 2.50 13.53
CA GLU A 221 18.93 3.78 12.85
C GLU A 221 17.59 4.48 12.52
N ARG A 222 16.54 4.24 13.30
CA ARG A 222 15.21 4.81 13.04
C ARG A 222 15.17 6.34 12.94
N GLY A 223 16.17 7.03 13.50
CA GLY A 223 16.32 8.48 13.35
C GLY A 223 16.54 8.93 11.90
N ASP A 224 17.17 8.09 11.08
CA ASP A 224 17.42 8.38 9.67
C ASP A 224 16.11 8.40 8.86
N TYR A 225 15.11 7.60 9.26
CA TYR A 225 13.78 7.64 8.66
C TYR A 225 13.04 8.96 8.93
N VAL A 226 13.25 9.55 10.11
CA VAL A 226 12.70 10.89 10.41
C VAL A 226 13.35 11.95 9.53
N GLU A 227 14.67 11.89 9.34
CA GLU A 227 15.39 12.81 8.47
C GLU A 227 15.00 12.62 7.00
N MET A 228 14.86 11.37 6.53
CA MET A 228 14.32 11.04 5.21
C MET A 228 12.93 11.64 5.02
N ALA A 229 12.04 11.46 5.98
CA ALA A 229 10.68 12.00 5.94
C ALA A 229 10.67 13.53 5.86
N ARG A 230 11.50 14.20 6.66
CA ARG A 230 11.68 15.65 6.62
C ARG A 230 12.14 16.14 5.25
N GLN A 231 13.09 15.43 4.60
CA GLN A 231 13.57 15.74 3.26
C GLN A 231 12.46 15.55 2.20
N ILE A 232 11.69 14.47 2.28
CA ILE A 232 10.56 14.21 1.38
C ILE A 232 9.52 15.33 1.48
N CYS A 233 9.12 15.72 2.71
CA CYS A 233 8.20 16.83 2.91
C CYS A 233 8.77 18.16 2.40
N ALA A 234 10.04 18.43 2.62
CA ALA A 234 10.69 19.66 2.16
C ALA A 234 10.77 19.76 0.63
N GLU A 235 11.01 18.63 -0.05
CA GLU A 235 11.15 18.60 -1.52
C GLU A 235 9.80 18.62 -2.23
N TYR A 236 8.82 17.85 -1.74
CA TYR A 236 7.54 17.65 -2.44
C TYR A 236 6.36 18.43 -1.84
N GLY A 237 6.51 18.97 -0.63
CA GLY A 237 5.45 19.73 0.03
C GLY A 237 4.36 18.86 0.66
N CYS A 238 4.56 17.55 0.78
CA CYS A 238 3.62 16.66 1.45
C CYS A 238 3.53 16.98 2.95
N LYS A 239 2.40 16.65 3.56
CA LYS A 239 2.09 16.95 4.96
C LYS A 239 2.56 15.87 5.92
N GLN A 240 2.53 14.62 5.46
CA GLN A 240 2.92 13.47 6.27
C GLN A 240 3.76 12.47 5.46
N VAL A 241 4.67 11.79 6.16
CA VAL A 241 5.42 10.65 5.63
C VAL A 241 5.37 9.51 6.63
N LEU A 242 5.07 8.31 6.12
CA LEU A 242 5.05 7.08 6.90
C LEU A 242 6.12 6.11 6.39
N SER A 243 6.64 5.31 7.30
CA SER A 243 7.57 4.23 6.98
C SER A 243 7.29 2.98 7.80
N VAL A 244 7.47 1.82 7.18
CA VAL A 244 7.61 0.55 7.90
C VAL A 244 9.09 0.26 8.05
N ILE A 245 9.57 0.21 9.28
CA ILE A 245 10.97 -0.04 9.62
C ILE A 245 11.12 -1.52 10.00
N ARG A 246 12.07 -2.21 9.38
CA ARG A 246 12.23 -3.65 9.54
C ARG A 246 13.67 -4.04 9.80
N ASP A 247 13.87 -5.02 10.69
CA ASP A 247 15.08 -5.81 10.76
C ASP A 247 14.73 -7.25 10.36
N ILE A 248 15.29 -7.75 9.28
CA ILE A 248 14.97 -9.06 8.72
C ILE A 248 16.12 -10.02 9.00
N GLU A 249 15.86 -11.07 9.81
CA GLU A 249 16.82 -12.12 10.14
C GLU A 249 16.70 -13.30 9.17
N SER A 250 15.46 -13.67 8.81
CA SER A 250 15.15 -14.72 7.85
C SER A 250 13.83 -14.40 7.12
N VAL A 251 13.33 -15.28 6.28
CA VAL A 251 12.01 -15.13 5.66
C VAL A 251 10.90 -15.18 6.71
N GLU A 252 11.09 -15.98 7.76
CA GLU A 252 10.11 -16.17 8.83
C GLU A 252 10.35 -15.24 10.03
N ASP A 253 11.58 -14.85 10.33
CA ASP A 253 11.89 -14.12 11.57
C ASP A 253 12.35 -12.69 11.28
N SER A 254 11.66 -11.73 11.90
CA SER A 254 11.89 -10.30 11.67
C SER A 254 11.30 -9.44 12.78
N ARG A 255 11.81 -8.20 12.90
CA ARG A 255 11.28 -7.18 13.79
C ARG A 255 10.67 -6.05 12.96
N TRP A 256 9.55 -5.52 13.40
CA TRP A 256 8.77 -4.52 12.68
C TRP A 256 8.40 -3.37 13.60
N MET A 257 8.50 -2.15 13.10
CA MET A 257 7.95 -0.96 13.73
C MET A 257 7.47 0.03 12.66
N GLY A 258 6.53 0.89 13.02
CA GLY A 258 6.06 1.99 12.19
C GLY A 258 6.67 3.33 12.61
N MET A 259 6.82 4.24 11.66
CA MET A 259 7.14 5.65 11.89
C MET A 259 6.13 6.51 11.13
N LEU A 260 5.64 7.56 11.81
CA LEU A 260 4.88 8.64 11.22
C LEU A 260 5.61 9.96 11.49
N TYR A 261 5.83 10.74 10.45
CA TYR A 261 6.30 12.12 10.52
C TYR A 261 5.21 13.06 9.98
N SER A 262 4.91 14.11 10.72
CA SER A 262 4.00 15.20 10.30
C SER A 262 4.80 16.48 10.20
N ALA A 263 4.79 17.11 9.03
CA ALA A 263 5.41 18.40 8.81
C ALA A 263 4.60 19.53 9.51
N ALA A 264 5.25 20.66 9.77
CA ALA A 264 4.59 21.86 10.32
C ALA A 264 3.69 22.52 9.27
N ASN A 265 2.63 21.83 8.91
CA ASN A 265 1.61 22.26 7.97
C ASN A 265 0.24 22.20 8.64
N ASP A 266 -0.79 22.62 7.92
CA ASP A 266 -2.17 22.45 8.36
C ASP A 266 -2.49 20.96 8.54
N ASP A 267 -3.18 20.64 9.63
CA ASP A 267 -3.70 19.30 9.85
C ASP A 267 -4.56 18.87 8.66
N LEU A 268 -4.29 17.69 8.13
CA LEU A 268 -4.94 17.14 6.93
C LEU A 268 -6.46 17.13 6.96
N LEU A 269 -7.01 17.01 8.16
CA LEU A 269 -8.43 16.78 8.37
C LEU A 269 -9.14 17.96 9.03
N THR A 270 -8.42 18.76 9.82
CA THR A 270 -9.00 19.90 10.58
C THR A 270 -8.54 21.25 10.08
N GLY A 271 -7.47 21.32 9.27
CA GLY A 271 -6.84 22.56 8.83
C GLY A 271 -6.14 23.34 9.96
N ALA A 272 -5.97 22.73 11.14
CA ALA A 272 -5.27 23.35 12.26
C ALA A 272 -3.76 23.35 12.03
N GLN A 273 -3.08 24.42 12.42
CA GLN A 273 -1.61 24.50 12.34
C GLN A 273 -0.98 23.51 13.31
N ALA A 274 -0.11 22.64 12.78
CA ALA A 274 0.66 21.67 13.55
C ALA A 274 2.15 22.01 13.53
N ALA A 275 2.87 21.65 14.60
CA ALA A 275 4.34 21.67 14.62
C ALA A 275 4.89 20.42 13.93
N ASN A 276 6.19 20.44 13.54
CA ASN A 276 6.86 19.20 13.11
C ASN A 276 6.88 18.20 14.25
N GLU A 277 6.29 17.06 14.05
CA GLU A 277 6.23 15.96 15.03
C GLU A 277 6.52 14.63 14.38
N HIS A 278 6.96 13.66 15.17
CA HIS A 278 7.13 12.29 14.71
C HIS A 278 6.82 11.30 15.84
N TRP A 279 6.33 10.14 15.44
CA TRP A 279 5.95 9.06 16.35
C TRP A 279 6.53 7.74 15.84
N PHE A 280 6.95 6.92 16.79
CA PHE A 280 7.33 5.54 16.53
C PHE A 280 6.39 4.61 17.26
N SER A 281 5.96 3.56 16.59
CA SER A 281 5.19 2.50 17.23
C SER A 281 6.07 1.64 18.16
N PRO A 282 5.48 0.75 18.96
CA PRO A 282 6.20 -0.37 19.55
C PRO A 282 6.89 -1.24 18.52
N ILE A 283 7.88 -2.03 18.97
CA ILE A 283 8.58 -3.03 18.15
C ILE A 283 7.88 -4.37 18.31
N TYR A 284 7.52 -5.00 17.19
CA TYR A 284 6.93 -6.33 17.13
C TYR A 284 7.98 -7.35 16.66
N ASN A 285 8.18 -8.42 17.45
CA ASN A 285 8.99 -9.56 17.05
C ASN A 285 8.08 -10.58 16.36
N MET A 286 8.32 -10.86 15.10
CA MET A 286 7.40 -11.64 14.25
C MET A 286 8.02 -12.94 13.80
N HIS A 287 7.22 -14.01 13.89
CA HIS A 287 7.39 -15.22 13.11
C HIS A 287 6.37 -15.19 11.97
N VAL A 288 6.87 -14.91 10.77
CA VAL A 288 6.07 -14.57 9.59
C VAL A 288 5.60 -15.85 8.88
N LEU A 289 4.30 -15.99 8.68
CA LEU A 289 3.76 -17.04 7.81
C LEU A 289 3.84 -16.63 6.33
N GLU A 290 3.48 -15.41 6.02
CA GLU A 290 3.60 -14.87 4.66
C GLU A 290 3.74 -13.35 4.67
N GLY A 291 4.85 -12.84 4.11
CA GLY A 291 5.19 -11.41 4.11
C GLY A 291 4.53 -10.59 2.99
N VAL A 292 3.77 -11.22 2.08
CA VAL A 292 3.11 -10.51 0.97
C VAL A 292 2.04 -9.57 1.52
N ALA A 293 1.92 -8.37 0.92
CA ALA A 293 0.91 -7.36 1.26
C ALA A 293 0.97 -6.79 2.70
N ALA A 294 2.06 -6.99 3.45
CA ALA A 294 2.19 -6.39 4.78
C ALA A 294 2.27 -4.84 4.70
N GLY A 295 2.94 -4.29 3.68
CA GLY A 295 2.95 -2.85 3.38
C GLY A 295 1.56 -2.34 3.00
N ASP A 296 0.83 -3.10 2.16
CA ASP A 296 -0.54 -2.76 1.78
C ASP A 296 -1.47 -2.76 3.00
N ALA A 297 -1.29 -3.74 3.92
CA ALA A 297 -2.04 -3.81 5.18
C ALA A 297 -1.72 -2.63 6.11
N PHE A 298 -0.45 -2.20 6.18
CA PHE A 298 -0.05 -0.99 6.89
C PHE A 298 -0.75 0.24 6.33
N SER A 299 -0.71 0.42 5.01
CA SER A 299 -1.38 1.52 4.31
C SER A 299 -2.90 1.49 4.56
N GLY A 300 -3.54 0.33 4.40
CA GLY A 300 -4.97 0.16 4.62
C GLY A 300 -5.40 0.43 6.06
N ALA A 301 -4.64 -0.04 7.05
CA ALA A 301 -4.91 0.23 8.46
C ALA A 301 -4.71 1.72 8.80
N TYR A 302 -3.68 2.38 8.24
CA TYR A 302 -3.49 3.81 8.41
C TYR A 302 -4.66 4.63 7.83
N LEU A 303 -5.09 4.30 6.60
CA LEU A 303 -6.23 4.97 5.97
C LEU A 303 -7.51 4.76 6.77
N HIS A 304 -7.75 3.55 7.27
CA HIS A 304 -8.87 3.28 8.18
C HIS A 304 -8.77 4.15 9.45
N ALA A 305 -7.60 4.19 10.11
CA ALA A 305 -7.36 5.01 11.29
C ALA A 305 -7.69 6.50 11.03
N LEU A 306 -7.26 7.06 9.89
CA LEU A 306 -7.58 8.43 9.49
C LEU A 306 -9.08 8.65 9.35
N THR A 307 -9.83 7.75 8.71
CA THR A 307 -11.29 7.90 8.53
C THR A 307 -12.04 7.84 9.86
N PHE A 308 -11.46 7.22 10.88
CA PHE A 308 -12.00 7.17 12.26
C PHE A 308 -11.43 8.24 13.19
N GLY A 309 -10.60 9.16 12.66
CA GLY A 309 -10.09 10.32 13.40
C GLY A 309 -8.92 10.03 14.33
N MET A 310 -8.25 8.88 14.19
CA MET A 310 -7.00 8.62 14.90
C MET A 310 -5.89 9.50 14.33
N THR A 311 -5.00 9.99 15.18
CA THR A 311 -3.88 10.85 14.80
C THR A 311 -2.62 10.50 15.60
N GLY A 312 -1.46 10.92 15.11
CA GLY A 312 -0.19 10.80 15.82
C GLY A 312 0.11 9.35 16.25
N GLN A 313 0.35 9.16 17.55
CA GLN A 313 0.73 7.88 18.11
C GLN A 313 -0.33 6.80 17.87
N ASP A 314 -1.61 7.11 18.08
CA ASP A 314 -2.70 6.12 17.94
C ASP A 314 -2.80 5.61 16.49
N ALA A 315 -2.63 6.50 15.51
CA ALA A 315 -2.69 6.15 14.09
C ALA A 315 -1.53 5.24 13.67
N ILE A 316 -0.30 5.53 14.13
CA ILE A 316 0.86 4.70 13.76
C ILE A 316 0.86 3.35 14.48
N ASP A 317 0.41 3.30 15.74
CA ASP A 317 0.28 2.05 16.49
C ASP A 317 -0.76 1.13 15.84
N TYR A 318 -1.87 1.70 15.40
CA TYR A 318 -2.91 0.97 14.69
C TYR A 318 -2.42 0.48 13.30
N ALA A 319 -1.73 1.34 12.55
CA ALA A 319 -1.22 1.00 11.21
C ALA A 319 -0.24 -0.18 11.25
N ILE A 320 0.75 -0.16 12.17
CA ILE A 320 1.71 -1.26 12.28
C ILE A 320 1.07 -2.54 12.83
N ALA A 321 0.09 -2.43 13.74
CA ALA A 321 -0.65 -3.59 14.24
C ALA A 321 -1.39 -4.32 13.10
N GLY A 322 -2.01 -3.58 12.17
CA GLY A 322 -2.60 -4.16 10.96
C GLY A 322 -1.58 -4.85 10.07
N SER A 323 -0.39 -4.25 9.90
CA SER A 323 0.71 -4.83 9.13
C SER A 323 1.22 -6.14 9.72
N VAL A 324 1.52 -6.17 11.02
CA VAL A 324 2.07 -7.36 11.67
C VAL A 324 1.05 -8.49 11.79
N LEU A 325 -0.22 -8.19 11.99
CA LEU A 325 -1.29 -9.19 11.92
C LEU A 325 -1.39 -9.83 10.54
N LYS A 326 -1.25 -9.04 9.46
CA LYS A 326 -1.22 -9.57 8.08
C LYS A 326 -0.11 -10.60 7.86
N LEU A 327 1.04 -10.47 8.52
CA LEU A 327 2.13 -11.44 8.43
C LEU A 327 1.74 -12.84 8.92
N THR A 328 0.66 -12.96 9.67
CA THR A 328 0.10 -14.21 10.19
C THR A 328 -1.03 -14.78 9.33
N VAL A 329 -1.42 -14.08 8.26
CA VAL A 329 -2.51 -14.46 7.36
C VAL A 329 -1.97 -14.79 5.97
N PRO A 330 -2.14 -16.03 5.46
CA PRO A 330 -1.68 -16.39 4.12
C PRO A 330 -2.45 -15.67 3.01
N GLY A 331 -1.75 -15.30 1.94
CA GLY A 331 -2.33 -14.64 0.76
C GLY A 331 -2.16 -13.12 0.78
N ASP A 332 -2.80 -12.44 -0.17
CA ASP A 332 -2.66 -11.00 -0.37
C ASP A 332 -3.64 -10.20 0.50
N SER A 333 -4.78 -10.80 0.82
CA SER A 333 -5.86 -10.12 1.54
C SER A 333 -5.56 -9.99 3.03
N ASN A 334 -5.70 -8.78 3.57
CA ASN A 334 -5.65 -8.54 5.01
C ASN A 334 -7.02 -8.84 5.63
N LEU A 335 -7.23 -10.09 6.03
CA LEU A 335 -8.47 -10.54 6.66
C LEU A 335 -8.38 -10.42 8.19
N VAL A 336 -8.14 -9.20 8.66
CA VAL A 336 -8.00 -8.85 10.07
C VAL A 336 -8.98 -7.73 10.40
N THR A 337 -9.76 -7.92 11.45
CA THR A 337 -10.79 -6.97 11.87
C THR A 337 -10.22 -5.77 12.62
N ALA A 338 -10.99 -4.68 12.68
CA ALA A 338 -10.61 -3.51 13.46
C ALA A 338 -10.37 -3.82 14.95
N ASP A 339 -11.19 -4.71 15.54
CA ASP A 339 -11.05 -5.11 16.96
C ASP A 339 -9.75 -5.88 17.20
N GLU A 340 -9.35 -6.78 16.28
CA GLU A 340 -8.07 -7.50 16.37
C GLU A 340 -6.88 -6.53 16.27
N ILE A 341 -6.94 -5.57 15.35
CA ILE A 341 -5.90 -4.57 15.20
C ILE A 341 -5.79 -3.70 16.45
N ALA A 342 -6.93 -3.21 16.96
CA ALA A 342 -6.95 -2.40 18.18
C ALA A 342 -6.40 -3.15 19.40
N ALA A 343 -6.73 -4.44 19.53
CA ALA A 343 -6.21 -5.28 20.61
C ALA A 343 -4.67 -5.45 20.54
N VAL A 344 -4.12 -5.63 19.33
CA VAL A 344 -2.66 -5.73 19.13
C VAL A 344 -1.99 -4.38 19.35
N ALA A 345 -2.54 -3.29 18.85
CA ALA A 345 -2.02 -1.94 19.09
C ALA A 345 -1.94 -1.63 20.60
N ALA A 346 -3.00 -1.96 21.37
CA ALA A 346 -3.02 -1.77 22.81
C ALA A 346 -2.03 -2.67 23.59
N SER A 347 -1.54 -3.76 22.98
CA SER A 347 -0.60 -4.69 23.61
C SER A 347 0.84 -4.17 23.67
N ALA A 348 1.14 -3.04 23.04
CA ALA A 348 2.48 -2.41 22.98
C ALA A 348 3.61 -3.38 22.58
N GLY A 349 3.37 -4.24 21.59
CA GLY A 349 4.35 -5.23 21.09
C GLY A 349 4.27 -6.60 21.77
N GLY A 350 3.38 -6.78 22.77
CA GLY A 350 3.07 -8.07 23.35
C GLY A 350 2.04 -8.86 22.54
N GLY A 351 1.95 -10.19 22.79
CA GLY A 351 0.92 -11.02 22.20
C GLY A 351 -0.47 -10.76 22.82
N THR A 352 -1.52 -10.92 22.02
CA THR A 352 -2.90 -10.88 22.54
C THR A 352 -3.26 -12.21 23.18
N PRO A 353 -3.99 -12.20 24.30
CA PRO A 353 -4.50 -13.44 24.89
C PRO A 353 -5.53 -14.10 23.97
N VAL A 354 -5.64 -15.44 24.09
CA VAL A 354 -6.66 -16.21 23.37
C VAL A 354 -8.04 -15.66 23.71
N ALA A 355 -8.79 -15.22 22.70
CA ALA A 355 -10.19 -14.87 22.85
C ALA A 355 -10.98 -16.13 23.29
N ARG A 356 -11.74 -16.04 24.37
CA ARG A 356 -12.59 -17.11 24.89
C ARG A 356 -14.05 -16.71 24.77
#